data_e67c27c955933933346f1645bd5c3852
#
_entry.id   e67c27c955933933346f1645bd5c3852
#
_cell.length_a   1.000
_cell.length_b   1.000
_cell.length_c   1.000
_cell.angle_alpha   90.00
_cell.angle_beta   90.00
_cell.angle_gamma   90.00
#
_symmetry.space_group_name_H-M   'P 1'
#
loop_
_entity.id
_entity.type
_entity.pdbx_description
1 polymer ?
#
loop_
_entity_poly.entity_id
_entity_poly.type
_entity_poly.pdbx_seq_one_letter_code
_entity_poly.pdbx_strand_id
1 'polypeptide(L)'
;MRYIFLPLTVIICMIFNFCTGISQKRTLQLYSYIYSNNLHIHQDILSKFSEMATKVKTKLVKKEKKEELNNDLETKLESVKTKKAVKKTPKSLTQTKLDFATPTASPTKWAKIPPLDPKEDVDEAYKKIAELREKSNVYIGAHVSASGGPEYSVPNAYNILGQSFALFLKNQRTWNWKALSKSAIEKFKSNMSSHNYDPKFVLPHASYLINMANPDPDKRNRAFDNFLDDIQRCEQLGIKLYNFHPGSTCGLCEKKEGIKHISDCINKALEMTKGVTIVLENAAGQKNVIGSKFDDLKQIIANVEDKSRVGVCLDTCHLFAAGYDIRTTEQFDQVMKDFDSVVGLKYLRAVHLNDSKSDLGSGLDRHENIGKGKLSEETFRFIVNSPYFKNIPIILETPVTEGNEGVYKQEVKLMYSLLD
;
A
#
# COMPACT_ATOMS: atom_id res chain seq x y z
N MET A 1 25.40 -44.43 25.63
CA MET A 1 24.94 -43.84 24.34
C MET A 1 24.31 -42.42 24.46
N ARG A 2 24.20 -41.81 25.64
CA ARG A 2 23.55 -40.50 25.83
C ARG A 2 24.45 -39.26 25.57
N TYR A 3 25.77 -39.44 25.53
CA TYR A 3 26.72 -38.29 25.46
C TYR A 3 27.18 -37.90 24.05
N ILE A 4 26.87 -38.69 23.01
CA ILE A 4 27.34 -38.42 21.63
C ILE A 4 26.32 -37.58 20.84
N PHE A 5 25.05 -37.52 21.28
CA PHE A 5 23.99 -36.75 20.55
C PHE A 5 23.91 -35.26 20.90
N LEU A 6 24.40 -34.86 22.07
CA LEU A 6 24.31 -33.44 22.49
C LEU A 6 25.14 -32.48 21.61
N PRO A 7 26.38 -32.79 21.22
CA PRO A 7 27.19 -31.91 20.39
C PRO A 7 26.62 -31.74 18.96
N LEU A 8 26.04 -32.82 18.40
CA LEU A 8 25.54 -32.80 17.02
C LEU A 8 24.27 -31.96 16.88
N THR A 9 23.38 -32.02 17.86
CA THR A 9 22.14 -31.28 17.92
C THR A 9 22.39 -29.77 18.13
N VAL A 10 23.40 -29.45 18.94
CA VAL A 10 23.86 -28.06 19.15
C VAL A 10 24.47 -27.49 17.86
N ILE A 11 25.25 -28.29 17.14
CA ILE A 11 25.84 -27.90 15.85
C ILE A 11 24.75 -27.69 14.80
N ILE A 12 23.73 -28.54 14.74
CA ILE A 12 22.57 -28.40 13.84
C ILE A 12 21.79 -27.13 14.17
N CYS A 13 21.56 -26.82 15.44
CA CYS A 13 20.89 -25.60 15.88
C CYS A 13 21.72 -24.33 15.55
N MET A 14 23.04 -24.37 15.67
CA MET A 14 23.92 -23.27 15.30
C MET A 14 23.94 -23.04 13.79
N ILE A 15 23.99 -24.10 12.99
CA ILE A 15 23.94 -24.02 11.52
C ILE A 15 22.56 -23.48 11.07
N PHE A 16 21.48 -23.90 11.71
CA PHE A 16 20.12 -23.42 11.39
C PHE A 16 19.93 -21.94 11.73
N ASN A 17 20.45 -21.48 12.86
CA ASN A 17 20.46 -20.06 13.24
C ASN A 17 21.26 -19.19 12.25
N PHE A 18 22.41 -19.66 11.81
CA PHE A 18 23.26 -18.94 10.89
C PHE A 18 22.67 -18.83 9.47
N CYS A 19 21.91 -19.88 9.04
CA CYS A 19 21.33 -19.92 7.70
C CYS A 19 19.96 -19.26 7.56
N THR A 20 19.20 -19.13 8.68
CA THR A 20 17.79 -18.68 8.62
C THR A 20 17.52 -17.33 9.28
N GLY A 21 18.49 -16.75 10.01
CA GLY A 21 18.30 -15.50 10.75
C GLY A 21 17.26 -15.59 11.89
N ILE A 22 16.87 -16.79 12.32
CA ILE A 22 15.87 -17.01 13.37
C ILE A 22 16.50 -16.71 14.74
N SER A 23 15.78 -15.98 15.60
CA SER A 23 16.26 -15.62 16.94
C SER A 23 16.51 -16.84 17.84
N GLN A 24 17.53 -16.78 18.70
CA GLN A 24 17.89 -17.85 19.66
C GLN A 24 16.69 -18.39 20.46
N LYS A 25 15.70 -17.55 20.77
CA LYS A 25 14.49 -17.92 21.52
C LYS A 25 13.59 -18.90 20.76
N ARG A 26 13.47 -18.75 19.45
CA ARG A 26 12.69 -19.66 18.57
C ARG A 26 13.41 -20.99 18.35
N THR A 27 14.73 -20.97 18.28
CA THR A 27 15.54 -22.19 18.16
C THR A 27 15.46 -23.05 19.40
N LEU A 28 15.45 -22.45 20.60
CA LEU A 28 15.23 -23.15 21.85
C LEU A 28 13.81 -23.74 21.99
N GLN A 29 12.79 -23.06 21.47
CA GLN A 29 11.42 -23.59 21.44
C GLN A 29 11.30 -24.79 20.50
N LEU A 30 11.94 -24.74 19.33
CA LEU A 30 11.96 -25.87 18.38
C LEU A 30 12.71 -27.07 18.98
N TYR A 31 13.82 -26.82 19.68
CA TYR A 31 14.58 -27.83 20.41
C TYR A 31 13.75 -28.52 21.49
N SER A 32 13.04 -27.74 22.30
CA SER A 32 12.13 -28.23 23.32
C SER A 32 11.00 -29.09 22.73
N TYR A 33 10.45 -28.71 21.60
CA TYR A 33 9.41 -29.42 20.87
C TYR A 33 9.89 -30.77 20.32
N ILE A 34 11.08 -30.80 19.69
CA ILE A 34 11.68 -32.02 19.13
C ILE A 34 12.04 -33.01 20.27
N TYR A 35 12.57 -32.48 21.38
CA TYR A 35 12.95 -33.32 22.53
C TYR A 35 11.75 -33.88 23.29
N SER A 36 10.69 -33.12 23.48
CA SER A 36 9.48 -33.56 24.18
C SER A 36 8.64 -34.57 23.39
N ASN A 37 8.80 -34.64 22.07
CA ASN A 37 8.03 -35.54 21.21
C ASN A 37 8.81 -36.80 20.75
N ASN A 38 10.02 -37.07 21.30
CA ASN A 38 10.84 -38.25 20.97
C ASN A 38 11.01 -38.52 19.45
N LEU A 39 11.11 -37.47 18.64
CA LEU A 39 11.24 -37.57 17.19
C LEU A 39 12.66 -38.05 16.81
N HIS A 40 12.75 -39.31 16.36
CA HIS A 40 13.96 -39.87 15.77
C HIS A 40 14.17 -39.29 14.37
N ILE A 41 15.23 -38.44 14.23
CA ILE A 41 15.61 -37.87 12.92
C ILE A 41 16.50 -38.93 12.22
N HIS A 42 16.04 -39.42 11.08
CA HIS A 42 16.77 -40.41 10.28
C HIS A 42 18.07 -39.79 9.69
N GLN A 43 19.13 -40.59 9.58
CA GLN A 43 20.44 -40.12 9.03
C GLN A 43 20.32 -39.53 7.64
N ASP A 44 19.39 -39.97 6.80
CA ASP A 44 19.10 -39.45 5.47
C ASP A 44 18.62 -37.98 5.47
N ILE A 45 17.90 -37.57 6.52
CA ILE A 45 17.45 -36.18 6.67
C ILE A 45 18.63 -35.30 7.01
N LEU A 46 19.55 -35.77 7.86
CA LEU A 46 20.76 -35.04 8.24
C LEU A 46 21.70 -34.81 7.04
N SER A 47 21.84 -35.83 6.18
CA SER A 47 22.66 -35.70 4.96
C SER A 47 22.10 -34.69 3.98
N LYS A 48 20.79 -34.68 3.76
CA LYS A 48 20.09 -33.70 2.90
C LYS A 48 20.19 -32.27 3.45
N PHE A 49 20.12 -32.09 4.77
CA PHE A 49 20.34 -30.78 5.40
C PHE A 49 21.77 -30.27 5.22
N SER A 50 22.78 -31.13 5.36
CA SER A 50 24.18 -30.79 5.13
C SER A 50 24.44 -30.36 3.69
N GLU A 51 23.85 -31.04 2.73
CA GLU A 51 23.95 -30.72 1.30
C GLU A 51 23.26 -29.37 0.97
N MET A 52 22.09 -29.12 1.56
CA MET A 52 21.38 -27.84 1.41
C MET A 52 22.16 -26.67 2.04
N ALA A 53 22.73 -26.85 3.22
CA ALA A 53 23.56 -25.83 3.88
C ALA A 53 24.81 -25.49 3.04
N THR A 54 25.45 -26.46 2.42
CA THR A 54 26.59 -26.26 1.52
C THR A 54 26.18 -25.48 0.27
N LYS A 55 25.02 -25.78 -0.34
CA LYS A 55 24.49 -25.06 -1.51
C LYS A 55 24.13 -23.60 -1.17
N VAL A 56 23.60 -23.34 0.02
CA VAL A 56 23.29 -21.98 0.50
C VAL A 56 24.56 -21.17 0.72
N LYS A 57 25.58 -21.77 1.41
CA LYS A 57 26.87 -21.12 1.64
C LYS A 57 27.56 -20.74 0.32
N THR A 58 27.53 -21.62 -0.68
CA THR A 58 28.10 -21.38 -2.00
C THR A 58 27.37 -20.24 -2.74
N LYS A 59 26.04 -20.13 -2.59
CA LYS A 59 25.27 -19.01 -3.17
C LYS A 59 25.56 -17.67 -2.48
N LEU A 60 25.73 -17.66 -1.15
CA LEU A 60 26.07 -16.45 -0.39
C LEU A 60 27.44 -15.91 -0.79
N VAL A 61 28.47 -16.77 -0.84
CA VAL A 61 29.83 -16.38 -1.26
C VAL A 61 29.84 -15.85 -2.70
N LYS A 62 29.02 -16.42 -3.60
CA LYS A 62 28.89 -15.89 -4.98
C LYS A 62 28.20 -14.53 -5.02
N LYS A 63 27.24 -14.28 -4.11
CA LYS A 63 26.55 -12.98 -4.02
C LYS A 63 27.49 -11.90 -3.48
N GLU A 64 28.21 -12.18 -2.39
CA GLU A 64 29.20 -11.25 -1.81
C GLU A 64 30.29 -10.86 -2.82
N LYS A 65 30.86 -11.84 -3.55
CA LYS A 65 31.85 -11.54 -4.62
C LYS A 65 31.28 -10.71 -5.76
N LYS A 66 29.96 -10.83 -6.05
CA LYS A 66 29.31 -10.03 -7.09
C LYS A 66 29.04 -8.60 -6.61
N GLU A 67 28.75 -8.41 -5.32
CA GLU A 67 28.57 -7.09 -4.70
C GLU A 67 29.91 -6.35 -4.58
N GLU A 68 31.00 -7.03 -4.19
CA GLU A 68 32.36 -6.46 -4.21
C GLU A 68 32.80 -6.04 -5.62
N LEU A 69 32.51 -6.85 -6.65
CA LEU A 69 32.84 -6.54 -8.04
C LEU A 69 32.07 -5.33 -8.58
N ASN A 70 30.81 -5.17 -8.16
CA ASN A 70 30.00 -4.00 -8.54
C ASN A 70 30.50 -2.72 -7.85
N ASN A 71 30.84 -2.78 -6.56
CA ASN A 71 31.41 -1.64 -5.83
C ASN A 71 32.76 -1.18 -6.43
N ASP A 72 33.61 -2.13 -6.85
CA ASP A 72 34.86 -1.82 -7.54
C ASP A 72 34.64 -1.17 -8.93
N LEU A 73 33.57 -1.57 -9.64
CA LEU A 73 33.19 -0.96 -10.90
C LEU A 73 32.65 0.46 -10.73
N GLU A 74 31.83 0.71 -9.71
CA GLU A 74 31.30 2.06 -9.41
C GLU A 74 32.42 3.00 -9.00
N THR A 75 33.36 2.56 -8.16
CA THR A 75 34.51 3.36 -7.76
C THR A 75 35.44 3.71 -8.96
N LYS A 76 35.62 2.79 -9.90
CA LYS A 76 36.32 3.04 -11.15
C LYS A 76 35.59 3.96 -12.12
N LEU A 77 34.25 3.90 -12.17
CA LEU A 77 33.42 4.81 -12.99
C LEU A 77 33.49 6.26 -12.47
N GLU A 78 33.47 6.47 -11.15
CA GLU A 78 33.62 7.79 -10.56
C GLU A 78 34.99 8.40 -10.82
N SER A 79 36.05 7.60 -10.72
CA SER A 79 37.44 8.05 -11.03
C SER A 79 37.64 8.41 -12.50
N VAL A 80 36.86 7.86 -13.43
CA VAL A 80 36.92 8.19 -14.88
C VAL A 80 36.10 9.46 -15.19
N LYS A 81 35.01 9.74 -14.44
CA LYS A 81 34.22 10.97 -14.62
C LYS A 81 34.99 12.22 -14.19
N THR A 82 35.85 12.14 -13.19
CA THR A 82 36.64 13.27 -12.71
C THR A 82 37.83 13.63 -13.61
N LYS A 83 38.27 12.76 -14.54
CA LYS A 83 39.38 13.01 -15.47
C LYS A 83 39.00 13.51 -16.87
N LYS A 84 37.69 13.63 -17.19
CA LYS A 84 37.20 14.05 -18.54
C LYS A 84 36.62 15.46 -18.62
N ALA A 85 36.82 16.32 -17.66
CA ALA A 85 36.36 17.69 -17.69
C ALA A 85 37.41 18.70 -18.14
N VAL A 86 38.05 18.50 -19.28
CA VAL A 86 38.72 19.58 -20.07
C VAL A 86 38.88 19.09 -21.53
N LYS A 87 38.09 19.64 -22.44
CA LYS A 87 38.38 20.17 -23.79
C LYS A 87 37.27 19.96 -24.83
N LYS A 88 36.79 21.13 -25.29
CA LYS A 88 36.37 21.48 -26.66
C LYS A 88 34.96 21.08 -27.16
N THR A 89 34.14 22.12 -27.27
CA THR A 89 32.99 22.25 -28.22
C THR A 89 33.45 22.13 -29.69
N PRO A 90 32.57 21.62 -30.59
CA PRO A 90 32.00 22.49 -31.59
C PRO A 90 30.51 22.26 -31.92
N LYS A 91 29.81 23.39 -32.12
CA LYS A 91 28.73 23.77 -33.04
C LYS A 91 27.57 22.81 -33.40
N SER A 92 26.39 23.30 -32.98
CA SER A 92 25.08 23.46 -33.67
C SER A 92 24.43 22.24 -34.35
N LEU A 93 23.34 21.82 -33.75
CA LEU A 93 22.10 21.44 -34.44
C LEU A 93 20.95 21.90 -33.56
N THR A 94 20.12 22.72 -34.13
CA THR A 94 18.92 23.36 -33.57
C THR A 94 17.87 22.32 -33.20
N GLN A 95 17.71 22.06 -31.90
CA GLN A 95 16.51 21.45 -31.35
C GLN A 95 15.78 22.54 -30.56
N THR A 96 14.59 22.88 -31.03
CA THR A 96 13.65 23.76 -30.35
C THR A 96 13.40 23.25 -28.94
N LYS A 97 13.99 23.92 -27.95
CA LYS A 97 13.62 23.81 -26.56
C LYS A 97 12.21 24.37 -26.39
N LEU A 98 11.26 23.54 -26.03
CA LEU A 98 10.08 24.02 -25.32
C LEU A 98 10.56 24.45 -23.93
N ASP A 99 10.64 25.76 -23.73
CA ASP A 99 10.87 26.34 -22.42
C ASP A 99 9.60 26.12 -21.58
N PHE A 100 9.63 25.10 -20.73
CA PHE A 100 8.71 25.05 -19.61
C PHE A 100 9.14 26.13 -18.62
N ALA A 101 8.41 27.25 -18.60
CA ALA A 101 8.52 28.25 -17.57
C ALA A 101 8.27 27.60 -16.21
N THR A 102 9.30 27.50 -15.38
CA THR A 102 9.16 27.20 -13.95
C THR A 102 8.29 28.31 -13.35
N PRO A 103 7.17 27.99 -12.70
CA PRO A 103 6.40 28.98 -11.95
C PRO A 103 7.28 29.52 -10.83
N THR A 104 7.71 30.74 -10.91
CA THR A 104 8.31 31.52 -9.82
C THR A 104 7.20 32.00 -8.89
N ALA A 105 6.50 31.09 -8.24
CA ALA A 105 5.71 31.41 -7.06
C ALA A 105 6.65 31.35 -5.84
N SER A 106 6.81 32.48 -5.16
CA SER A 106 7.44 32.54 -3.84
C SER A 106 6.76 31.49 -2.96
N PRO A 107 7.52 30.70 -2.14
CA PRO A 107 6.92 29.73 -1.26
C PRO A 107 5.98 30.45 -0.30
N THR A 108 4.68 30.31 -0.51
CA THR A 108 3.67 30.66 0.49
C THR A 108 4.02 29.89 1.76
N LYS A 109 4.08 30.59 2.90
CA LYS A 109 4.36 29.94 4.18
C LYS A 109 3.31 28.87 4.41
N TRP A 110 3.73 27.61 4.43
CA TRP A 110 2.89 26.47 4.86
C TRP A 110 2.10 26.84 6.12
N ALA A 111 0.81 26.57 6.10
CA ALA A 111 0.05 26.49 7.34
C ALA A 111 0.80 25.49 8.21
N LYS A 112 1.35 25.94 9.34
CA LYS A 112 2.11 25.03 10.21
C LYS A 112 1.18 23.91 10.63
N ILE A 113 1.56 22.66 10.36
CA ILE A 113 0.85 21.49 10.88
C ILE A 113 0.58 21.76 12.36
N PRO A 114 -0.68 21.81 12.82
CA PRO A 114 -0.99 22.13 14.20
C PRO A 114 -0.26 21.16 15.13
N PRO A 115 0.47 21.62 16.16
CA PRO A 115 1.06 20.72 17.12
C PRO A 115 -0.03 19.89 17.81
N LEU A 116 0.29 18.63 18.17
CA LEU A 116 -0.60 17.83 19.01
C LEU A 116 -0.75 18.53 20.36
N ASP A 117 -1.96 18.85 20.73
CA ASP A 117 -2.29 19.24 22.09
C ASP A 117 -2.66 17.98 22.89
N PRO A 118 -1.82 17.54 23.84
CA PRO A 118 -2.09 16.35 24.65
C PRO A 118 -3.28 16.52 25.59
N LYS A 119 -3.80 17.74 25.74
CA LYS A 119 -4.96 18.09 26.58
C LYS A 119 -6.23 18.30 25.75
N GLU A 120 -6.17 18.15 24.43
CA GLU A 120 -7.32 18.34 23.55
C GLU A 120 -8.41 17.30 23.86
N ASP A 121 -9.61 17.79 24.14
CA ASP A 121 -10.81 16.95 24.25
C ASP A 121 -11.14 16.39 22.87
N VAL A 122 -11.04 15.06 22.73
CA VAL A 122 -11.25 14.37 21.46
C VAL A 122 -12.69 14.52 21.00
N ASP A 123 -13.65 14.46 21.91
CA ASP A 123 -15.08 14.53 21.57
C ASP A 123 -15.45 15.91 21.04
N GLU A 124 -14.95 16.98 21.67
CA GLU A 124 -15.14 18.35 21.19
C GLU A 124 -14.46 18.58 19.83
N ALA A 125 -13.22 18.11 19.69
CA ALA A 125 -12.48 18.23 18.42
C ALA A 125 -13.17 17.43 17.29
N TYR A 126 -13.63 16.21 17.57
CA TYR A 126 -14.36 15.38 16.61
C TYR A 126 -15.64 16.06 16.15
N LYS A 127 -16.40 16.64 17.08
CA LYS A 127 -17.64 17.36 16.75
C LYS A 127 -17.40 18.54 15.80
N LYS A 128 -16.35 19.33 16.04
CA LYS A 128 -15.95 20.44 15.14
C LYS A 128 -15.60 19.95 13.73
N ILE A 129 -14.86 18.86 13.64
CA ILE A 129 -14.53 18.25 12.33
C ILE A 129 -15.78 17.67 11.65
N ALA A 130 -16.67 17.03 12.40
CA ALA A 130 -17.93 16.50 11.86
C ALA A 130 -18.82 17.63 11.29
N GLU A 131 -18.89 18.80 11.92
CA GLU A 131 -19.61 19.96 11.41
C GLU A 131 -19.00 20.47 10.07
N LEU A 132 -17.67 20.48 9.94
CA LEU A 132 -16.98 20.83 8.69
C LEU A 132 -17.27 19.78 7.61
N ARG A 133 -17.24 18.50 7.93
CA ARG A 133 -17.60 17.40 7.04
C ARG A 133 -19.05 17.56 6.50
N GLU A 134 -20.01 17.86 7.38
CA GLU A 134 -21.40 18.03 6.97
C GLU A 134 -21.60 19.19 5.99
N LYS A 135 -20.89 20.30 6.22
CA LYS A 135 -20.96 21.49 5.33
C LYS A 135 -20.27 21.23 3.99
N SER A 136 -19.13 20.53 4.00
CA SER A 136 -18.30 20.33 2.81
C SER A 136 -18.61 19.08 2.02
N ASN A 137 -19.23 18.07 2.62
CA ASN A 137 -19.37 16.69 2.12
C ASN A 137 -18.02 16.01 1.83
N VAL A 138 -16.96 16.36 2.58
CA VAL A 138 -15.61 15.80 2.46
C VAL A 138 -15.36 14.88 3.64
N TYR A 139 -15.00 13.62 3.37
CA TYR A 139 -14.86 12.57 4.38
C TYR A 139 -13.40 12.10 4.46
N ILE A 140 -12.60 12.81 5.25
CA ILE A 140 -11.16 12.54 5.41
C ILE A 140 -10.92 11.68 6.64
N GLY A 141 -10.05 10.70 6.50
CA GLY A 141 -9.55 9.87 7.59
C GLY A 141 -8.24 9.21 7.21
N ALA A 142 -7.89 8.11 7.86
CA ALA A 142 -6.61 7.45 7.60
C ALA A 142 -6.72 5.93 7.66
N HIS A 143 -5.65 5.27 7.23
CA HIS A 143 -5.47 3.83 7.40
C HIS A 143 -5.06 3.54 8.84
N VAL A 144 -6.00 3.09 9.66
CA VAL A 144 -5.82 2.89 11.09
C VAL A 144 -5.51 1.44 11.45
N SER A 145 -4.89 1.25 12.60
CA SER A 145 -4.61 -0.08 13.14
C SER A 145 -5.90 -0.84 13.45
N ALA A 146 -5.94 -2.11 13.02
CA ALA A 146 -6.92 -3.11 13.43
C ALA A 146 -6.28 -4.21 14.28
N SER A 147 -5.20 -3.89 14.98
CA SER A 147 -4.50 -4.84 15.85
C SER A 147 -5.43 -5.32 16.96
N GLY A 148 -5.54 -6.64 17.12
CA GLY A 148 -6.47 -7.26 18.06
C GLY A 148 -7.83 -7.64 17.47
N GLY A 149 -8.27 -6.99 16.40
CA GLY A 149 -9.53 -7.24 15.69
C GLY A 149 -10.07 -6.01 14.98
N PRO A 150 -10.95 -6.18 13.98
CA PRO A 150 -11.49 -5.04 13.21
C PRO A 150 -12.29 -4.06 14.09
N GLU A 151 -12.87 -4.52 15.19
CA GLU A 151 -13.63 -3.69 16.14
C GLU A 151 -12.81 -2.56 16.76
N TYR A 152 -11.47 -2.69 16.82
CA TYR A 152 -10.58 -1.65 17.36
C TYR A 152 -10.30 -0.55 16.35
N SER A 153 -10.49 -0.78 15.07
CA SER A 153 -10.26 0.25 14.04
C SER A 153 -11.20 1.45 14.18
N VAL A 154 -12.44 1.23 14.65
CA VAL A 154 -13.44 2.31 14.78
C VAL A 154 -13.03 3.34 15.84
N PRO A 155 -12.73 2.95 17.10
CA PRO A 155 -12.24 3.92 18.08
C PRO A 155 -10.87 4.51 17.66
N ASN A 156 -10.01 3.78 16.98
CA ASN A 156 -8.75 4.34 16.46
C ASN A 156 -9.01 5.45 15.44
N ALA A 157 -9.97 5.26 14.52
CA ALA A 157 -10.40 6.28 13.57
C ALA A 157 -10.98 7.52 14.28
N TYR A 158 -11.80 7.30 15.30
CA TYR A 158 -12.37 8.38 16.10
C TYR A 158 -11.30 9.21 16.80
N ASN A 159 -10.32 8.57 17.41
CA ASN A 159 -9.23 9.24 18.15
C ASN A 159 -8.35 10.13 17.28
N ILE A 160 -8.24 9.83 15.98
CA ILE A 160 -7.55 10.68 14.99
C ILE A 160 -8.48 11.69 14.32
N LEU A 161 -9.74 11.83 14.77
CA LEU A 161 -10.77 12.71 14.23
C LEU A 161 -11.21 12.33 12.81
N GLY A 162 -10.92 11.09 12.35
CA GLY A 162 -11.26 10.61 11.02
C GLY A 162 -12.77 10.59 10.79
N GLN A 163 -13.20 11.01 9.61
CA GLN A 163 -14.61 10.95 9.16
C GLN A 163 -14.84 9.80 8.15
N SER A 164 -13.76 9.16 7.75
CA SER A 164 -13.64 7.91 7.01
C SER A 164 -12.45 7.13 7.57
N PHE A 165 -12.29 5.87 7.21
CA PHE A 165 -11.07 5.14 7.57
C PHE A 165 -10.86 3.91 6.69
N ALA A 166 -9.60 3.48 6.60
CA ALA A 166 -9.19 2.21 6.06
C ALA A 166 -8.61 1.31 7.16
N LEU A 167 -8.60 0.02 6.91
CA LEU A 167 -8.01 -0.99 7.79
C LEU A 167 -7.59 -2.22 6.98
N PHE A 168 -6.67 -3.01 7.53
CA PHE A 168 -6.47 -4.36 7.05
C PHE A 168 -7.37 -5.33 7.84
N LEU A 169 -8.15 -6.13 7.11
CA LEU A 169 -9.08 -7.11 7.70
C LEU A 169 -8.39 -8.35 8.27
N LYS A 170 -7.11 -8.54 7.90
CA LYS A 170 -6.25 -9.66 8.29
C LYS A 170 -4.80 -9.21 8.43
N ASN A 171 -3.97 -10.09 8.98
CA ASN A 171 -2.53 -9.86 9.00
C ASN A 171 -1.98 -9.88 7.55
N GLN A 172 -1.34 -8.77 7.14
CA GLN A 172 -0.83 -8.54 5.79
C GLN A 172 0.38 -9.39 5.41
N ARG A 173 1.03 -10.07 6.39
CA ARG A 173 2.31 -10.77 6.20
C ARG A 173 2.17 -12.29 6.21
N THR A 174 0.94 -12.80 6.24
CA THR A 174 0.67 -14.25 6.29
C THR A 174 -0.52 -14.62 5.44
N TRP A 175 -0.44 -15.81 4.85
CA TRP A 175 -1.54 -16.42 4.12
C TRP A 175 -2.54 -17.15 5.02
N ASN A 176 -2.23 -17.27 6.31
CA ASN A 176 -3.09 -17.95 7.27
C ASN A 176 -3.94 -16.93 8.02
N TRP A 177 -5.23 -17.17 8.08
CA TRP A 177 -6.18 -16.34 8.79
C TRP A 177 -7.20 -17.18 9.58
N LYS A 178 -7.77 -16.57 10.60
CA LYS A 178 -8.89 -17.13 11.35
C LYS A 178 -10.18 -16.41 10.94
N ALA A 179 -11.30 -17.12 10.96
CA ALA A 179 -12.60 -16.51 10.77
C ALA A 179 -12.86 -15.40 11.82
N LEU A 180 -13.63 -14.40 11.44
CA LEU A 180 -14.10 -13.39 12.40
C LEU A 180 -14.99 -14.05 13.45
N SER A 181 -14.78 -13.72 14.72
CA SER A 181 -15.68 -14.16 15.78
C SER A 181 -16.99 -13.36 15.73
N LYS A 182 -18.10 -13.97 16.14
CA LYS A 182 -19.37 -13.26 16.26
C LYS A 182 -19.25 -12.02 17.13
N SER A 183 -18.53 -12.11 18.25
CA SER A 183 -18.29 -10.98 19.15
C SER A 183 -17.55 -9.83 18.48
N ALA A 184 -16.51 -10.10 17.65
CA ALA A 184 -15.79 -9.06 16.92
C ALA A 184 -16.72 -8.35 15.90
N ILE A 185 -17.56 -9.11 15.18
CA ILE A 185 -18.55 -8.56 14.23
C ILE A 185 -19.54 -7.66 14.95
N GLU A 186 -20.12 -8.14 16.05
CA GLU A 186 -21.10 -7.38 16.85
C GLU A 186 -20.49 -6.11 17.42
N LYS A 187 -19.30 -6.18 17.99
CA LYS A 187 -18.56 -5.02 18.52
C LYS A 187 -18.23 -4.01 17.43
N PHE A 188 -17.75 -4.46 16.26
CA PHE A 188 -17.48 -3.57 15.14
C PHE A 188 -18.75 -2.78 14.76
N LYS A 189 -19.88 -3.47 14.55
CA LYS A 189 -21.16 -2.83 14.20
C LYS A 189 -21.67 -1.89 15.29
N SER A 190 -21.53 -2.28 16.55
CA SER A 190 -21.87 -1.44 17.70
C SER A 190 -21.01 -0.18 17.74
N ASN A 191 -19.69 -0.31 17.56
CA ASN A 191 -18.77 0.82 17.53
C ASN A 191 -19.06 1.76 16.35
N MET A 192 -19.36 1.22 15.14
CA MET A 192 -19.77 2.02 13.99
C MET A 192 -21.01 2.87 14.31
N SER A 193 -22.03 2.25 14.94
CA SER A 193 -23.25 2.95 15.32
C SER A 193 -23.00 3.99 16.42
N SER A 194 -22.26 3.65 17.47
CA SER A 194 -22.05 4.56 18.61
C SER A 194 -21.19 5.78 18.27
N HIS A 195 -20.29 5.66 17.25
CA HIS A 195 -19.47 6.77 16.74
C HIS A 195 -20.05 7.41 15.46
N ASN A 196 -21.27 7.02 15.06
CA ASN A 196 -21.98 7.57 13.90
C ASN A 196 -21.21 7.47 12.57
N TYR A 197 -20.49 6.35 12.34
CA TYR A 197 -19.85 6.08 11.07
C TYR A 197 -20.80 5.39 10.08
N ASP A 198 -20.83 5.90 8.84
CA ASP A 198 -21.53 5.23 7.72
C ASP A 198 -20.57 4.23 7.06
N PRO A 199 -20.97 2.94 6.93
CA PRO A 199 -20.13 1.91 6.30
C PRO A 199 -19.68 2.20 4.87
N LYS A 200 -20.32 3.13 4.16
CA LYS A 200 -19.91 3.55 2.80
C LYS A 200 -18.60 4.36 2.78
N PHE A 201 -18.15 4.87 3.95
CA PHE A 201 -16.90 5.61 4.08
C PHE A 201 -15.79 4.79 4.73
N VAL A 202 -15.96 3.47 4.82
CA VAL A 202 -14.94 2.54 5.28
C VAL A 202 -14.35 1.83 4.07
N LEU A 203 -13.02 1.91 3.91
CA LEU A 203 -12.29 1.40 2.75
C LEU A 203 -11.20 0.40 3.16
N PRO A 204 -11.53 -0.85 3.53
CA PRO A 204 -10.51 -1.83 3.82
C PRO A 204 -9.58 -2.04 2.64
N HIS A 205 -8.29 -2.24 2.94
CA HIS A 205 -7.25 -2.46 1.94
C HIS A 205 -6.82 -3.93 1.90
N ALA A 206 -6.58 -4.43 0.71
CA ALA A 206 -6.04 -5.76 0.47
C ALA A 206 -4.61 -5.91 1.00
N SER A 207 -4.26 -7.11 1.43
CA SER A 207 -2.87 -7.44 1.74
C SER A 207 -1.97 -7.28 0.50
N TYR A 208 -0.74 -6.78 0.70
CA TYR A 208 0.30 -6.72 -0.34
C TYR A 208 0.70 -8.08 -0.94
N LEU A 209 0.28 -9.18 -0.31
CA LEU A 209 0.49 -10.54 -0.83
C LEU A 209 -0.43 -10.85 -2.02
N ILE A 210 -1.54 -10.13 -2.18
CA ILE A 210 -2.53 -10.36 -3.23
C ILE A 210 -1.99 -9.84 -4.55
N ASN A 211 -1.83 -10.76 -5.53
CA ASN A 211 -1.46 -10.43 -6.90
C ASN A 211 -2.28 -11.31 -7.87
N MET A 212 -3.44 -10.79 -8.28
CA MET A 212 -4.33 -11.50 -9.19
C MET A 212 -3.89 -11.44 -10.65
N ALA A 213 -2.91 -10.60 -11.01
CA ALA A 213 -2.29 -10.58 -12.33
C ALA A 213 -1.23 -11.67 -12.54
N ASN A 214 -0.88 -12.42 -11.48
CA ASN A 214 0.18 -13.43 -11.56
C ASN A 214 -0.17 -14.54 -12.56
N PRO A 215 0.69 -14.84 -13.56
CA PRO A 215 0.43 -15.91 -14.54
C PRO A 215 0.46 -17.31 -13.94
N ASP A 216 1.18 -17.52 -12.84
CA ASP A 216 1.22 -18.79 -12.10
C ASP A 216 -0.16 -19.05 -11.45
N PRO A 217 -0.89 -20.10 -11.86
CA PRO A 217 -2.24 -20.34 -11.39
C PRO A 217 -2.31 -20.67 -9.89
N ASP A 218 -1.30 -21.33 -9.31
CA ASP A 218 -1.31 -21.68 -7.88
C ASP A 218 -1.16 -20.43 -7.03
N LYS A 219 -0.28 -19.51 -7.43
CA LYS A 219 -0.11 -18.22 -6.75
C LYS A 219 -1.34 -17.34 -6.90
N ARG A 220 -1.92 -17.31 -8.10
CA ARG A 220 -3.14 -16.54 -8.37
C ARG A 220 -4.34 -17.09 -7.61
N ASN A 221 -4.52 -18.42 -7.53
CA ASN A 221 -5.60 -19.04 -6.74
C ASN A 221 -5.46 -18.71 -5.26
N ARG A 222 -4.24 -18.79 -4.69
CA ARG A 222 -4.01 -18.39 -3.29
C ARG A 222 -4.30 -16.91 -3.05
N ALA A 223 -3.94 -16.04 -3.99
CA ALA A 223 -4.27 -14.61 -3.92
C ALA A 223 -5.78 -14.41 -3.99
N PHE A 224 -6.47 -15.13 -4.87
CA PHE A 224 -7.92 -15.10 -5.00
C PHE A 224 -8.64 -15.55 -3.72
N ASP A 225 -8.23 -16.65 -3.11
CA ASP A 225 -8.84 -17.15 -1.86
C ASP A 225 -8.73 -16.11 -0.74
N ASN A 226 -7.58 -15.44 -0.66
CA ASN A 226 -7.36 -14.37 0.31
C ASN A 226 -8.22 -13.14 0.03
N PHE A 227 -8.32 -12.75 -1.24
CA PHE A 227 -9.15 -11.64 -1.72
C PHE A 227 -10.64 -11.89 -1.46
N LEU A 228 -11.14 -13.09 -1.77
CA LEU A 228 -12.52 -13.49 -1.54
C LEU A 228 -12.89 -13.47 -0.06
N ASP A 229 -12.01 -14.01 0.80
CA ASP A 229 -12.22 -13.97 2.25
C ASP A 229 -12.31 -12.54 2.80
N ASP A 230 -11.52 -11.60 2.27
CA ASP A 230 -11.63 -10.19 2.67
C ASP A 230 -12.97 -9.57 2.27
N ILE A 231 -13.47 -9.85 1.06
CA ILE A 231 -14.78 -9.35 0.62
C ILE A 231 -15.90 -9.94 1.49
N GLN A 232 -15.81 -11.23 1.82
CA GLN A 232 -16.79 -11.87 2.72
C GLN A 232 -16.73 -11.30 4.14
N ARG A 233 -15.55 -10.87 4.62
CA ARG A 233 -15.42 -10.13 5.89
C ARG A 233 -16.08 -8.76 5.80
N CYS A 234 -15.92 -8.04 4.68
CA CYS A 234 -16.64 -6.79 4.45
C CYS A 234 -18.15 -6.99 4.56
N GLU A 235 -18.70 -8.04 3.95
CA GLU A 235 -20.13 -8.38 4.05
C GLU A 235 -20.56 -8.64 5.51
N GLN A 236 -19.77 -9.43 6.27
CA GLN A 236 -20.06 -9.73 7.66
C GLN A 236 -20.06 -8.46 8.55
N LEU A 237 -19.14 -7.54 8.28
CA LEU A 237 -18.98 -6.28 8.99
C LEU A 237 -19.98 -5.20 8.51
N GLY A 238 -20.61 -5.40 7.35
CA GLY A 238 -21.53 -4.44 6.72
C GLY A 238 -20.85 -3.36 5.88
N ILE A 239 -19.55 -3.49 5.65
CA ILE A 239 -18.71 -2.56 4.85
C ILE A 239 -19.09 -2.66 3.37
N LYS A 240 -19.04 -1.53 2.64
CA LYS A 240 -19.54 -1.42 1.28
C LYS A 240 -18.45 -1.36 0.21
N LEU A 241 -17.23 -1.07 0.58
CA LEU A 241 -16.08 -0.92 -0.32
C LEU A 241 -14.96 -1.86 0.08
N TYR A 242 -14.15 -2.30 -0.89
CA TYR A 242 -12.93 -3.06 -0.65
C TYR A 242 -11.89 -2.71 -1.69
N ASN A 243 -10.78 -2.12 -1.26
CA ASN A 243 -9.71 -1.61 -2.12
C ASN A 243 -8.57 -2.62 -2.31
N PHE A 244 -7.98 -2.65 -3.51
CA PHE A 244 -6.81 -3.48 -3.79
C PHE A 244 -6.01 -2.96 -4.98
N HIS A 245 -4.69 -3.24 -4.98
CA HIS A 245 -3.84 -3.04 -6.15
C HIS A 245 -4.12 -4.10 -7.22
N PRO A 246 -4.27 -3.72 -8.50
CA PRO A 246 -4.51 -4.69 -9.59
C PRO A 246 -3.47 -5.81 -9.65
N GLY A 247 -2.20 -5.49 -9.35
CA GLY A 247 -1.12 -6.47 -9.28
C GLY A 247 -0.10 -6.35 -10.41
N SER A 248 0.72 -7.38 -10.56
CA SER A 248 1.87 -7.40 -11.47
C SER A 248 1.92 -8.71 -12.26
N THR A 249 2.25 -8.61 -13.55
CA THR A 249 2.56 -9.78 -14.41
C THR A 249 3.86 -10.47 -14.00
N CYS A 250 4.63 -9.89 -13.07
CA CYS A 250 5.97 -10.32 -12.71
C CYS A 250 6.95 -10.39 -13.91
N GLY A 251 6.57 -9.84 -15.05
CA GLY A 251 7.32 -9.96 -16.32
C GLY A 251 7.28 -11.35 -16.94
N LEU A 252 6.30 -12.17 -16.58
CA LEU A 252 6.16 -13.56 -16.98
C LEU A 252 5.01 -13.79 -17.98
N CYS A 253 4.18 -12.78 -18.22
CA CYS A 253 3.15 -12.78 -19.24
C CYS A 253 2.92 -11.36 -19.78
N GLU A 254 2.18 -11.26 -20.87
CA GLU A 254 1.78 -9.99 -21.47
C GLU A 254 0.78 -9.24 -20.55
N LYS A 255 0.81 -7.91 -20.60
CA LYS A 255 -0.09 -7.06 -19.80
C LYS A 255 -1.56 -7.42 -20.01
N LYS A 256 -1.98 -7.66 -21.26
CA LYS A 256 -3.36 -8.03 -21.61
C LYS A 256 -3.81 -9.31 -20.91
N GLU A 257 -2.93 -10.29 -20.77
CA GLU A 257 -3.19 -11.54 -20.07
C GLU A 257 -3.35 -11.28 -18.57
N GLY A 258 -2.46 -10.47 -17.97
CA GLY A 258 -2.59 -10.06 -16.56
C GLY A 258 -3.90 -9.32 -16.29
N ILE A 259 -4.33 -8.41 -17.18
CA ILE A 259 -5.62 -7.72 -17.11
C ILE A 259 -6.78 -8.73 -17.12
N LYS A 260 -6.73 -9.72 -18.01
CA LYS A 260 -7.74 -10.78 -18.06
C LYS A 260 -7.79 -11.57 -16.75
N HIS A 261 -6.64 -11.97 -16.21
CA HIS A 261 -6.58 -12.68 -14.92
C HIS A 261 -7.23 -11.90 -13.79
N ILE A 262 -6.96 -10.59 -13.70
CA ILE A 262 -7.58 -9.72 -12.70
C ILE A 262 -9.10 -9.70 -12.87
N SER A 263 -9.58 -9.48 -14.10
CA SER A 263 -11.02 -9.39 -14.39
C SER A 263 -11.74 -10.71 -14.11
N ASP A 264 -11.14 -11.85 -14.47
CA ASP A 264 -11.70 -13.18 -14.19
C ASP A 264 -11.82 -13.41 -12.67
N CYS A 265 -10.82 -13.00 -11.88
CA CYS A 265 -10.87 -13.08 -10.42
C CYS A 265 -11.97 -12.17 -9.83
N ILE A 266 -12.09 -10.95 -10.35
CA ILE A 266 -13.15 -10.03 -9.91
C ILE A 266 -14.53 -10.63 -10.21
N ASN A 267 -14.79 -11.10 -11.43
CA ASN A 267 -16.08 -11.70 -11.81
C ASN A 267 -16.43 -12.86 -10.90
N LYS A 268 -15.48 -13.79 -10.70
CA LYS A 268 -15.66 -14.92 -9.79
C LYS A 268 -15.98 -14.50 -8.36
N ALA A 269 -15.34 -13.44 -7.85
CA ALA A 269 -15.62 -12.93 -6.51
C ALA A 269 -17.02 -12.27 -6.43
N LEU A 270 -17.41 -11.53 -7.48
CA LEU A 270 -18.72 -10.89 -7.56
C LEU A 270 -19.88 -11.90 -7.63
N GLU A 271 -19.69 -13.05 -8.28
CA GLU A 271 -20.64 -14.18 -8.27
C GLU A 271 -20.83 -14.77 -6.87
N MET A 272 -19.75 -14.82 -6.07
CA MET A 272 -19.71 -15.47 -4.76
C MET A 272 -20.09 -14.54 -3.59
N THR A 273 -20.28 -13.25 -3.86
CA THR A 273 -20.53 -12.21 -2.83
C THR A 273 -21.63 -11.24 -3.26
N LYS A 274 -22.14 -10.45 -2.29
CA LYS A 274 -23.20 -9.47 -2.54
C LYS A 274 -22.93 -8.18 -1.75
N GLY A 275 -23.22 -7.02 -2.36
CA GLY A 275 -23.30 -5.76 -1.62
C GLY A 275 -21.97 -5.07 -1.28
N VAL A 276 -20.83 -5.60 -1.74
CA VAL A 276 -19.53 -4.94 -1.64
C VAL A 276 -19.07 -4.53 -3.04
N THR A 277 -18.62 -3.31 -3.20
CA THR A 277 -17.99 -2.79 -4.41
C THR A 277 -16.48 -3.03 -4.33
N ILE A 278 -15.93 -3.69 -5.34
CA ILE A 278 -14.50 -3.93 -5.48
C ILE A 278 -13.87 -2.67 -6.10
N VAL A 279 -12.87 -2.10 -5.41
CA VAL A 279 -12.26 -0.82 -5.78
C VAL A 279 -10.82 -1.07 -6.24
N LEU A 280 -10.57 -0.74 -7.52
CA LEU A 280 -9.25 -0.84 -8.16
C LEU A 280 -8.43 0.40 -7.81
N GLU A 281 -7.28 0.26 -7.22
CA GLU A 281 -6.37 1.37 -6.99
C GLU A 281 -5.45 1.58 -8.20
N ASN A 282 -5.23 2.86 -8.59
CA ASN A 282 -4.22 3.16 -9.58
C ASN A 282 -2.81 2.90 -9.01
N ALA A 283 -1.88 2.48 -9.85
CA ALA A 283 -0.51 2.12 -9.45
C ALA A 283 0.52 3.19 -9.84
N ALA A 284 1.61 3.26 -9.12
CA ALA A 284 2.67 4.25 -9.30
C ALA A 284 3.52 4.09 -10.58
N GLY A 285 3.41 2.93 -11.27
CA GLY A 285 4.13 2.70 -12.53
C GLY A 285 5.41 1.88 -12.39
N GLN A 286 5.56 1.11 -11.31
CA GLN A 286 6.65 0.14 -11.15
C GLN A 286 6.61 -0.87 -12.33
N LYS A 287 7.79 -1.39 -12.68
CA LYS A 287 7.92 -2.34 -13.80
C LYS A 287 6.99 -3.54 -13.63
N ASN A 288 6.27 -3.88 -14.71
CA ASN A 288 5.34 -5.01 -14.80
C ASN A 288 4.06 -4.89 -13.93
N VAL A 289 3.86 -3.76 -13.23
CA VAL A 289 2.62 -3.48 -12.49
C VAL A 289 1.55 -2.99 -13.44
N ILE A 290 0.31 -3.41 -13.19
CA ILE A 290 -0.89 -3.02 -13.95
C ILE A 290 -1.65 -1.94 -13.16
N GLY A 291 -2.27 -0.99 -13.87
CA GLY A 291 -3.09 0.05 -13.25
C GLY A 291 -2.45 1.43 -13.19
N SER A 292 -1.22 1.60 -13.67
CA SER A 292 -0.57 2.92 -13.72
C SER A 292 -1.09 3.83 -14.83
N LYS A 293 -1.79 3.27 -15.80
CA LYS A 293 -2.47 4.03 -16.85
C LYS A 293 -3.97 3.89 -16.71
N PHE A 294 -4.71 4.96 -16.91
CA PHE A 294 -6.18 4.93 -16.88
C PHE A 294 -6.76 3.89 -17.85
N ASP A 295 -6.10 3.66 -18.97
CA ASP A 295 -6.50 2.62 -19.93
C ASP A 295 -6.39 1.19 -19.35
N ASP A 296 -5.43 0.91 -18.46
CA ASP A 296 -5.35 -0.38 -17.77
C ASP A 296 -6.62 -0.59 -16.90
N LEU A 297 -7.01 0.43 -16.13
CA LEU A 297 -8.22 0.39 -15.29
C LEU A 297 -9.49 0.24 -16.14
N LYS A 298 -9.58 1.01 -17.23
CA LYS A 298 -10.67 0.89 -18.21
C LYS A 298 -10.80 -0.53 -18.74
N GLN A 299 -9.69 -1.15 -19.18
CA GLN A 299 -9.69 -2.50 -19.72
C GLN A 299 -10.11 -3.54 -18.67
N ILE A 300 -9.69 -3.41 -17.40
CA ILE A 300 -10.14 -4.29 -16.32
C ILE A 300 -11.66 -4.13 -16.15
N ILE A 301 -12.16 -2.90 -16.01
CA ILE A 301 -13.59 -2.61 -15.81
C ILE A 301 -14.42 -3.08 -17.02
N ALA A 302 -13.90 -2.93 -18.23
CA ALA A 302 -14.59 -3.38 -19.45
C ALA A 302 -14.89 -4.89 -19.44
N ASN A 303 -13.97 -5.69 -18.86
CA ASN A 303 -14.09 -7.15 -18.74
C ASN A 303 -14.88 -7.60 -17.48
N VAL A 304 -15.19 -6.70 -16.53
CA VAL A 304 -16.03 -7.02 -15.36
C VAL A 304 -17.49 -7.11 -15.82
N GLU A 305 -18.23 -8.14 -15.42
CA GLU A 305 -19.60 -8.37 -15.80
C GLU A 305 -20.55 -7.43 -15.05
N ASP A 306 -20.54 -7.45 -13.72
CA ASP A 306 -21.33 -6.53 -12.89
C ASP A 306 -20.57 -5.21 -12.64
N LYS A 307 -20.74 -4.27 -13.56
CA LYS A 307 -20.10 -2.94 -13.50
C LYS A 307 -20.65 -2.05 -12.37
N SER A 308 -21.75 -2.42 -11.76
CA SER A 308 -22.31 -1.66 -10.61
C SER A 308 -21.50 -1.88 -9.33
N ARG A 309 -20.76 -3.00 -9.26
CA ARG A 309 -19.96 -3.42 -8.11
C ARG A 309 -18.44 -3.33 -8.34
N VAL A 310 -18.02 -2.49 -9.29
CA VAL A 310 -16.60 -2.16 -9.47
C VAL A 310 -16.42 -0.66 -9.44
N GLY A 311 -15.31 -0.19 -8.87
CA GLY A 311 -14.93 1.21 -8.81
C GLY A 311 -13.43 1.41 -8.85
N VAL A 312 -13.00 2.66 -8.69
CA VAL A 312 -11.60 3.08 -8.70
C VAL A 312 -11.30 3.90 -7.46
N CYS A 313 -10.16 3.67 -6.85
CA CYS A 313 -9.50 4.55 -5.91
C CYS A 313 -8.37 5.28 -6.63
N LEU A 314 -8.27 6.60 -6.48
CA LEU A 314 -7.15 7.38 -6.97
C LEU A 314 -6.20 7.71 -5.81
N ASP A 315 -4.99 7.16 -5.87
CA ASP A 315 -3.90 7.55 -4.98
C ASP A 315 -3.09 8.69 -5.61
N THR A 316 -2.94 9.79 -4.89
CA THR A 316 -2.28 11.01 -5.38
C THR A 316 -0.77 10.85 -5.54
N CYS A 317 -0.10 10.08 -4.67
CA CYS A 317 1.30 9.72 -4.83
C CYS A 317 1.51 8.84 -6.06
N HIS A 318 0.63 7.85 -6.28
CA HIS A 318 0.70 6.96 -7.43
C HIS A 318 0.43 7.68 -8.75
N LEU A 319 -0.56 8.59 -8.79
CA LEU A 319 -0.79 9.44 -9.97
C LEU A 319 0.48 10.21 -10.33
N PHE A 320 1.08 10.90 -9.36
CA PHE A 320 2.28 11.69 -9.55
C PHE A 320 3.47 10.83 -10.00
N ALA A 321 3.71 9.70 -9.33
CA ALA A 321 4.77 8.77 -9.69
C ALA A 321 4.57 8.12 -11.06
N ALA A 322 3.32 7.92 -11.52
CA ALA A 322 2.99 7.41 -12.84
C ALA A 322 3.08 8.46 -13.97
N GLY A 323 3.33 9.74 -13.62
CA GLY A 323 3.54 10.83 -14.56
C GLY A 323 2.31 11.72 -14.79
N TYR A 324 1.25 11.60 -13.98
CA TYR A 324 0.14 12.53 -13.96
C TYR A 324 0.49 13.69 -13.04
N ASP A 325 0.78 14.85 -13.61
CA ASP A 325 1.10 16.04 -12.81
C ASP A 325 -0.19 16.64 -12.23
N ILE A 326 -0.25 16.73 -10.91
CA ILE A 326 -1.40 17.23 -10.16
C ILE A 326 -1.04 18.43 -9.28
N ARG A 327 0.07 19.13 -9.57
CA ARG A 327 0.61 20.18 -8.71
C ARG A 327 -0.03 21.54 -8.91
N THR A 328 -0.76 21.76 -10.00
CA THR A 328 -1.57 22.97 -10.19
C THR A 328 -3.02 22.62 -10.43
N THR A 329 -3.93 23.57 -10.21
CA THR A 329 -5.37 23.40 -10.44
C THR A 329 -5.66 22.97 -11.87
N GLU A 330 -5.01 23.60 -12.85
CA GLU A 330 -5.22 23.31 -14.27
C GLU A 330 -4.77 21.88 -14.63
N GLN A 331 -3.60 21.48 -14.11
CA GLN A 331 -3.06 20.13 -14.32
C GLN A 331 -3.95 19.08 -13.67
N PHE A 332 -4.36 19.32 -12.43
CA PHE A 332 -5.29 18.42 -11.71
C PHE A 332 -6.61 18.29 -12.46
N ASP A 333 -7.23 19.39 -12.87
CA ASP A 333 -8.47 19.36 -13.65
C ASP A 333 -8.31 18.63 -14.98
N GLN A 334 -7.16 18.77 -15.63
CA GLN A 334 -6.88 18.01 -16.85
C GLN A 334 -6.77 16.52 -16.58
N VAL A 335 -6.08 16.11 -15.51
CA VAL A 335 -5.99 14.69 -15.09
C VAL A 335 -7.38 14.12 -14.78
N MET A 336 -8.25 14.88 -14.10
CA MET A 336 -9.61 14.44 -13.80
C MET A 336 -10.50 14.36 -15.06
N LYS A 337 -10.33 15.26 -16.03
CA LYS A 337 -11.00 15.17 -17.35
C LYS A 337 -10.52 13.95 -18.14
N ASP A 338 -9.22 13.67 -18.11
CA ASP A 338 -8.65 12.48 -18.74
C ASP A 338 -9.18 11.20 -18.08
N PHE A 339 -9.25 11.18 -16.75
CA PHE A 339 -9.86 10.07 -16.00
C PHE A 339 -11.33 9.88 -16.38
N ASP A 340 -12.11 10.96 -16.46
CA ASP A 340 -13.53 10.89 -16.86
C ASP A 340 -13.69 10.37 -18.28
N SER A 341 -12.89 10.86 -19.23
CA SER A 341 -12.96 10.45 -20.63
C SER A 341 -12.57 8.98 -20.87
N VAL A 342 -11.60 8.47 -20.09
CA VAL A 342 -11.05 7.12 -20.27
C VAL A 342 -11.79 6.10 -19.43
N VAL A 343 -12.00 6.37 -18.13
CA VAL A 343 -12.60 5.44 -17.14
C VAL A 343 -14.03 5.82 -16.85
N GLY A 344 -14.29 7.08 -16.60
CA GLY A 344 -15.56 7.66 -16.19
C GLY A 344 -15.62 7.96 -14.69
N LEU A 345 -15.97 9.20 -14.34
CA LEU A 345 -16.15 9.64 -12.94
C LEU A 345 -17.16 8.80 -12.17
N LYS A 346 -18.12 8.19 -12.84
CA LYS A 346 -19.10 7.27 -12.23
C LYS A 346 -18.45 6.06 -11.55
N TYR A 347 -17.20 5.73 -11.86
CA TYR A 347 -16.44 4.64 -11.23
C TYR A 347 -15.58 5.10 -10.07
N LEU A 348 -15.37 6.41 -9.88
CA LEU A 348 -14.61 6.92 -8.75
C LEU A 348 -15.35 6.63 -7.44
N ARG A 349 -14.67 5.97 -6.49
CA ARG A 349 -15.26 5.51 -5.22
C ARG A 349 -14.47 5.94 -4.00
N ALA A 350 -13.18 6.25 -4.17
CA ALA A 350 -12.31 6.59 -3.06
C ALA A 350 -11.08 7.37 -3.53
N VAL A 351 -10.39 7.98 -2.59
CA VAL A 351 -9.09 8.61 -2.79
C VAL A 351 -8.16 8.16 -1.67
N HIS A 352 -6.93 7.77 -2.03
CA HIS A 352 -5.80 7.78 -1.12
C HIS A 352 -5.06 9.11 -1.27
N LEU A 353 -5.00 9.87 -0.19
CA LEU A 353 -4.45 11.22 -0.18
C LEU A 353 -3.06 11.20 0.45
N ASN A 354 -2.05 11.11 -0.39
CA ASN A 354 -0.65 10.96 0.01
C ASN A 354 0.24 11.96 -0.69
N ASP A 355 1.22 12.53 0.02
CA ASP A 355 2.31 13.24 -0.62
C ASP A 355 3.35 12.24 -1.17
N SER A 356 4.26 12.67 -2.02
CA SER A 356 5.24 11.82 -2.67
C SER A 356 6.67 12.21 -2.32
N LYS A 357 7.48 11.23 -1.87
CA LYS A 357 8.94 11.38 -1.78
C LYS A 357 9.61 11.39 -3.15
N SER A 358 8.96 10.77 -4.12
CA SER A 358 9.52 10.51 -5.45
C SER A 358 9.12 11.62 -6.43
N ASP A 359 9.92 11.79 -7.49
CA ASP A 359 9.65 12.79 -8.53
C ASP A 359 8.55 12.34 -9.50
N LEU A 360 8.00 13.30 -10.24
CA LEU A 360 7.01 13.07 -11.29
C LEU A 360 7.52 12.03 -12.30
N GLY A 361 6.70 11.02 -12.58
CA GLY A 361 7.03 9.98 -13.55
C GLY A 361 8.14 9.00 -13.12
N SER A 362 8.48 8.98 -11.84
CA SER A 362 9.55 8.12 -11.30
C SER A 362 9.22 6.63 -11.30
N GLY A 363 7.94 6.27 -11.30
CA GLY A 363 7.49 4.89 -11.12
C GLY A 363 7.77 4.32 -9.73
N LEU A 364 7.94 5.17 -8.72
CA LEU A 364 8.30 4.77 -7.35
C LEU A 364 7.16 5.11 -6.38
N ASP A 365 6.57 4.08 -5.83
CA ASP A 365 5.58 4.17 -4.76
C ASP A 365 6.28 4.45 -3.43
N ARG A 366 6.30 5.73 -3.03
CA ARG A 366 6.93 6.21 -1.81
C ARG A 366 6.15 7.37 -1.23
N HIS A 367 5.24 7.05 -0.33
CA HIS A 367 4.44 8.04 0.39
C HIS A 367 5.29 8.94 1.27
N GLU A 368 4.89 10.20 1.37
CA GLU A 368 5.40 11.17 2.34
C GLU A 368 4.23 11.79 3.12
N ASN A 369 4.53 12.36 4.27
CA ASN A 369 3.56 13.13 5.04
C ASN A 369 3.14 14.37 4.25
N ILE A 370 1.90 14.77 4.41
CA ILE A 370 1.31 15.91 3.71
C ILE A 370 2.19 17.14 3.85
N GLY A 371 2.61 17.69 2.73
CA GLY A 371 3.42 18.88 2.64
C GLY A 371 4.90 18.73 2.91
N LYS A 372 5.38 17.50 3.03
CA LYS A 372 6.81 17.21 3.19
C LYS A 372 7.43 16.57 1.95
N GLY A 373 6.61 16.30 0.94
CA GLY A 373 7.04 15.66 -0.31
C GLY A 373 7.18 16.62 -1.49
N LYS A 374 6.84 16.10 -2.65
CA LYS A 374 6.99 16.80 -3.95
C LYS A 374 5.69 17.45 -4.44
N LEU A 375 4.57 17.15 -3.80
CA LEU A 375 3.31 17.84 -4.00
C LEU A 375 3.27 19.11 -3.13
N SER A 376 2.60 20.15 -3.61
CA SER A 376 2.51 21.42 -2.88
C SER A 376 1.31 21.44 -1.92
N GLU A 377 1.29 22.36 -0.96
CA GLU A 377 0.10 22.62 -0.14
C GLU A 377 -1.11 22.98 -1.01
N GLU A 378 -0.88 23.75 -2.05
CA GLU A 378 -1.91 24.12 -3.00
C GLU A 378 -2.55 22.89 -3.64
N THR A 379 -1.78 21.85 -3.93
CA THR A 379 -2.30 20.56 -4.40
C THR A 379 -3.36 20.03 -3.45
N PHE A 380 -3.09 19.99 -2.16
CA PHE A 380 -4.03 19.46 -1.18
C PHE A 380 -5.22 20.37 -0.97
N ARG A 381 -5.03 21.71 -1.04
CA ARG A 381 -6.12 22.69 -0.95
C ARG A 381 -7.15 22.45 -2.06
N PHE A 382 -6.74 22.44 -3.32
CA PHE A 382 -7.72 22.24 -4.40
C PHE A 382 -8.26 20.82 -4.47
N ILE A 383 -7.52 19.81 -4.02
CA ILE A 383 -8.06 18.42 -3.90
C ILE A 383 -9.22 18.38 -2.92
N VAL A 384 -9.08 18.89 -1.69
CA VAL A 384 -10.14 18.81 -0.69
C VAL A 384 -11.34 19.71 -1.02
N ASN A 385 -11.13 20.77 -1.79
CA ASN A 385 -12.21 21.66 -2.28
C ASN A 385 -12.82 21.20 -3.62
N SER A 386 -12.21 20.20 -4.25
CA SER A 386 -12.65 19.68 -5.55
C SER A 386 -14.06 19.07 -5.49
N PRO A 387 -14.91 19.34 -6.49
CA PRO A 387 -16.22 18.69 -6.58
C PRO A 387 -16.14 17.19 -6.88
N TYR A 388 -15.02 16.71 -7.42
CA TYR A 388 -14.82 15.30 -7.80
C TYR A 388 -14.79 14.37 -6.60
N PHE A 389 -14.37 14.84 -5.41
CA PHE A 389 -14.10 14.01 -4.23
C PHE A 389 -15.13 14.17 -3.10
N LYS A 390 -16.28 14.75 -3.42
CA LYS A 390 -17.39 14.85 -2.47
C LYS A 390 -18.10 13.51 -2.29
N ASN A 391 -18.53 13.20 -1.06
CA ASN A 391 -19.29 12.00 -0.69
C ASN A 391 -18.58 10.66 -0.97
N ILE A 392 -17.25 10.64 -1.02
CA ILE A 392 -16.43 9.43 -1.07
C ILE A 392 -15.39 9.47 0.04
N PRO A 393 -14.87 8.32 0.51
CA PRO A 393 -13.80 8.30 1.50
C PRO A 393 -12.49 8.82 0.90
N ILE A 394 -11.81 9.67 1.68
CA ILE A 394 -10.46 10.17 1.42
C ILE A 394 -9.57 9.66 2.55
N ILE A 395 -8.60 8.83 2.23
CA ILE A 395 -7.80 8.08 3.21
C ILE A 395 -6.33 8.50 3.13
N LEU A 396 -5.78 8.91 4.26
CA LEU A 396 -4.35 9.14 4.43
C LEU A 396 -3.63 7.80 4.69
N GLU A 397 -2.58 7.53 3.92
CA GLU A 397 -1.67 6.39 4.13
C GLU A 397 -0.23 6.88 4.28
N THR A 398 -0.09 8.08 4.80
CA THR A 398 1.19 8.75 5.03
C THR A 398 2.02 8.02 6.07
N PRO A 399 3.37 8.12 6.02
CA PRO A 399 4.23 7.40 6.94
C PRO A 399 3.97 7.76 8.41
N VAL A 400 3.77 6.72 9.23
CA VAL A 400 3.67 6.83 10.70
C VAL A 400 4.76 5.99 11.32
N THR A 401 5.43 6.50 12.33
CA THR A 401 6.27 5.68 13.20
C THR A 401 5.38 4.90 14.14
N GLU A 402 5.71 3.63 14.39
CA GLU A 402 4.94 2.74 15.27
C GLU A 402 4.67 3.40 16.63
N GLY A 403 3.40 3.49 17.01
CA GLY A 403 2.96 4.15 18.24
C GLY A 403 2.76 5.67 18.15
N ASN A 404 2.91 6.29 16.96
CA ASN A 404 2.67 7.73 16.77
C ASN A 404 1.54 8.02 15.77
N GLU A 405 0.37 7.47 15.99
CA GLU A 405 -0.84 7.76 15.18
C GLU A 405 -1.32 9.22 15.28
N GLY A 406 -0.74 10.00 16.21
CA GLY A 406 -1.00 11.43 16.34
C GLY A 406 -0.67 12.24 15.08
N VAL A 407 0.19 11.75 14.20
CA VAL A 407 0.46 12.34 12.87
C VAL A 407 -0.81 12.39 12.05
N TYR A 408 -1.59 11.32 11.99
CA TYR A 408 -2.86 11.29 11.26
C TYR A 408 -3.86 12.32 11.82
N LYS A 409 -3.95 12.46 13.15
CA LYS A 409 -4.79 13.50 13.76
C LYS A 409 -4.42 14.90 13.31
N GLN A 410 -3.11 15.19 13.23
CA GLN A 410 -2.60 16.48 12.73
C GLN A 410 -2.94 16.69 11.26
N GLU A 411 -2.74 15.66 10.41
CA GLU A 411 -3.01 15.74 8.97
C GLU A 411 -4.51 15.86 8.68
N VAL A 412 -5.38 15.15 9.40
CA VAL A 412 -6.84 15.33 9.31
C VAL A 412 -7.23 16.77 9.65
N LYS A 413 -6.71 17.33 10.74
CA LYS A 413 -6.99 18.73 11.10
C LYS A 413 -6.46 19.71 10.06
N LEU A 414 -5.26 19.47 9.51
CA LEU A 414 -4.70 20.27 8.44
C LEU A 414 -5.61 20.27 7.21
N MET A 415 -6.03 19.07 6.76
CA MET A 415 -6.89 18.96 5.57
C MET A 415 -8.22 19.68 5.74
N TYR A 416 -8.87 19.57 6.90
CA TYR A 416 -10.11 20.30 7.18
C TYR A 416 -9.89 21.81 7.33
N SER A 417 -8.70 22.28 7.70
CA SER A 417 -8.35 23.71 7.74
C SER A 417 -8.12 24.31 6.35
N LEU A 418 -7.95 23.48 5.31
CA LEU A 418 -7.78 23.92 3.92
C LEU A 418 -9.11 24.05 3.16
N LEU A 419 -10.23 23.69 3.77
CA LEU A 419 -11.55 23.87 3.18
C LEU A 419 -11.91 25.37 3.08
N ASP A 420 -12.52 25.76 1.94
CA ASP A 420 -12.96 27.13 1.66
C ASP A 420 -14.27 27.46 2.40
#